data_c0f5d42056a2cbcf618e520b97f3bb17
#
_entry.id   c0f5d42056a2cbcf618e520b97f3bb17
#
_cell.length_a   1.000
_cell.length_b   1.000
_cell.length_c   1.000
_cell.angle_alpha   90.00
_cell.angle_beta   90.00
_cell.angle_gamma   90.00
#
_symmetry.space_group_name_H-M   'P 1'
#
loop_
_entity.id
_entity.type
_entity.pdbx_description
1 polymer ?
#
loop_
_entity_poly.entity_id
_entity_poly.type
_entity_poly.pdbx_seq_one_letter_code
_entity_poly.pdbx_strand_id
1 'polypeptide(L)'
;FEEQNIHTTDGDGELLLTILSSFAQEESLSASENQKWRIQKNYREGKPATSIWIYGYRCHKEVYTVVPEEADVVRMIFADYLSGLGKNAIMRKLTALNIPTRTGGRWTETSVMQMLRNEKYAGHLLLQKVFITDHITKQIKPNHGEMPKFLVRNHHEAVIDEATFEAVQREIAARASQRKGKQPQSASVFSGMIRCQRCGRFFHRKVANGGSKYAKQSWACPTYINQGKQFCDAKRIPEDILIVQCCEVLGLAVFDADVFRKTVTEIMVPADGQLLFKLRDGTEWQAVWQHTSRSERWTDEMKVEARAAAGKRNTHA
;
A
#
# COMPACT_ATOMS: atom_id res chain seq x y z
N PHE A 1 -37.21 23.53 21.68
CA PHE A 1 -37.14 22.16 22.21
C PHE A 1 -38.49 21.87 22.90
N GLU A 2 -39.37 21.12 22.19
CA GLU A 2 -40.74 20.91 22.61
C GLU A 2 -40.89 20.11 23.91
N GLU A 3 -40.06 19.10 24.13
CA GLU A 3 -40.11 18.26 25.34
C GLU A 3 -39.66 18.97 26.62
N GLN A 4 -38.89 20.05 26.51
CA GLN A 4 -38.33 20.79 27.66
C GLN A 4 -38.92 22.19 27.80
N ASN A 5 -39.89 22.56 26.95
CA ASN A 5 -40.56 23.87 26.94
C ASN A 5 -39.61 25.08 26.92
N ILE A 6 -38.46 24.95 26.18
CA ILE A 6 -37.41 25.96 26.09
C ILE A 6 -37.61 26.79 24.83
N HIS A 7 -37.77 28.11 24.98
CA HIS A 7 -37.77 29.08 23.91
C HIS A 7 -36.34 29.61 23.67
N THR A 8 -35.81 29.46 22.45
CA THR A 8 -34.48 29.86 22.07
C THR A 8 -34.31 31.37 21.85
N THR A 9 -35.40 32.14 21.90
CA THR A 9 -35.40 33.58 21.66
C THR A 9 -35.24 34.41 22.93
N ASP A 10 -35.30 33.78 24.10
CA ASP A 10 -35.20 34.46 25.40
C ASP A 10 -33.81 34.18 26.00
N GLY A 11 -33.22 35.20 26.68
CA GLY A 11 -31.89 35.07 27.29
C GLY A 11 -31.74 33.91 28.29
N ASP A 12 -32.83 33.58 28.99
CA ASP A 12 -32.88 32.43 29.90
C ASP A 12 -32.82 31.09 29.14
N GLY A 13 -33.43 31.04 27.94
CA GLY A 13 -33.37 29.88 27.07
C GLY A 13 -31.96 29.63 26.52
N GLU A 14 -31.21 30.67 26.15
CA GLU A 14 -29.80 30.57 25.70
C GLU A 14 -28.90 30.08 26.81
N LEU A 15 -29.04 30.60 28.03
CA LEU A 15 -28.31 30.15 29.20
C LEU A 15 -28.56 28.66 29.49
N LEU A 16 -29.82 28.24 29.46
CA LEU A 16 -30.20 26.86 29.73
C LEU A 16 -29.66 25.90 28.65
N LEU A 17 -29.71 26.30 27.37
CA LEU A 17 -29.11 25.52 26.28
C LEU A 17 -27.59 25.40 26.45
N THR A 18 -26.92 26.45 26.87
CA THR A 18 -25.47 26.44 27.13
C THR A 18 -25.15 25.47 28.27
N ILE A 19 -25.88 25.49 29.35
CA ILE A 19 -25.75 24.57 30.49
C ILE A 19 -25.98 23.12 30.05
N LEU A 20 -27.11 22.86 29.35
CA LEU A 20 -27.42 21.52 28.87
C LEU A 20 -26.39 20.99 27.88
N SER A 21 -25.85 21.84 27.00
CA SER A 21 -24.77 21.48 26.07
C SER A 21 -23.47 21.12 26.82
N SER A 22 -23.14 21.88 27.87
CA SER A 22 -22.00 21.61 28.72
C SER A 22 -22.13 20.26 29.44
N PHE A 23 -23.31 19.99 30.02
CA PHE A 23 -23.60 18.68 30.64
C PHE A 23 -23.48 17.52 29.64
N ALA A 24 -24.07 17.68 28.46
CA ALA A 24 -23.97 16.64 27.41
C ALA A 24 -22.52 16.39 26.96
N GLN A 25 -21.69 17.42 26.87
CA GLN A 25 -20.26 17.29 26.59
C GLN A 25 -19.51 16.59 27.72
N GLU A 26 -19.76 16.94 28.98
CA GLU A 26 -19.12 16.30 30.14
C GLU A 26 -19.54 14.83 30.27
N GLU A 27 -20.82 14.51 30.03
CA GLU A 27 -21.28 13.14 30.03
C GLU A 27 -20.63 12.31 28.95
N SER A 28 -20.53 12.84 27.72
CA SER A 28 -19.83 12.20 26.58
C SER A 28 -18.35 11.97 26.88
N LEU A 29 -17.68 12.94 27.48
CA LEU A 29 -16.26 12.83 27.87
C LEU A 29 -16.09 11.75 28.96
N SER A 30 -16.89 11.79 30.02
CA SER A 30 -16.87 10.82 31.12
C SER A 30 -17.12 9.41 30.63
N ALA A 31 -18.12 9.21 29.75
CA ALA A 31 -18.40 7.92 29.12
C ALA A 31 -17.20 7.40 28.31
N SER A 32 -16.54 8.29 27.55
CA SER A 32 -15.35 7.97 26.78
C SER A 32 -14.17 7.56 27.66
N GLU A 33 -13.94 8.28 28.75
CA GLU A 33 -12.86 7.97 29.71
C GLU A 33 -13.09 6.66 30.42
N ASN A 34 -14.31 6.41 30.86
CA ASN A 34 -14.71 5.14 31.47
C ASN A 34 -14.50 3.96 30.51
N GLN A 35 -14.84 4.14 29.22
CA GLN A 35 -14.60 3.13 28.21
C GLN A 35 -13.10 2.89 27.97
N LYS A 36 -12.29 3.95 27.90
CA LYS A 36 -10.82 3.85 27.80
C LYS A 36 -10.23 3.10 28.99
N TRP A 37 -10.65 3.45 30.19
CA TRP A 37 -10.20 2.77 31.40
C TRP A 37 -10.55 1.28 31.38
N ARG A 38 -11.79 0.91 31.01
CA ARG A 38 -12.23 -0.49 30.87
C ARG A 38 -11.40 -1.24 29.85
N ILE A 39 -11.13 -0.65 28.70
CA ILE A 39 -10.27 -1.24 27.65
C ILE A 39 -8.86 -1.46 28.17
N GLN A 40 -8.26 -0.50 28.85
CA GLN A 40 -6.93 -0.63 29.43
C GLN A 40 -6.87 -1.71 30.52
N LYS A 41 -7.91 -1.81 31.35
CA LYS A 41 -8.04 -2.88 32.35
C LYS A 41 -8.05 -4.24 31.66
N ASN A 42 -8.89 -4.41 30.63
CA ASN A 42 -8.95 -5.64 29.85
C ASN A 42 -7.59 -5.97 29.22
N TYR A 43 -6.88 -4.99 28.70
CA TYR A 43 -5.55 -5.21 28.12
C TYR A 43 -4.51 -5.66 29.16
N ARG A 44 -4.55 -5.15 30.38
CA ARG A 44 -3.70 -5.64 31.49
C ARG A 44 -4.02 -7.09 31.85
N GLU A 45 -5.27 -7.49 31.73
CA GLU A 45 -5.73 -8.86 31.94
C GLU A 45 -5.50 -9.78 30.73
N GLY A 46 -4.90 -9.24 29.64
CA GLY A 46 -4.64 -10.00 28.43
C GLY A 46 -5.86 -10.21 27.52
N LYS A 47 -6.95 -9.52 27.79
CA LYS A 47 -8.20 -9.65 27.03
C LYS A 47 -8.26 -8.63 25.89
N PRO A 48 -8.47 -9.06 24.62
CA PRO A 48 -8.65 -8.13 23.51
C PRO A 48 -10.00 -7.41 23.62
N ALA A 49 -10.04 -6.13 23.19
CA ALA A 49 -11.28 -5.37 23.19
C ALA A 49 -12.27 -5.79 22.08
N THR A 50 -11.79 -6.46 21.04
CA THR A 50 -12.59 -6.89 19.89
C THR A 50 -12.11 -8.24 19.38
N SER A 51 -13.01 -8.99 18.74
CA SER A 51 -12.64 -10.20 18.01
C SER A 51 -11.64 -9.89 16.90
N ILE A 52 -10.56 -10.67 16.86
CA ILE A 52 -9.47 -10.45 15.91
C ILE A 52 -9.61 -11.46 14.79
N TRP A 53 -9.71 -10.93 13.59
CA TRP A 53 -9.86 -11.71 12.37
C TRP A 53 -8.52 -11.78 11.64
N ILE A 54 -7.88 -12.96 11.67
CA ILE A 54 -6.62 -13.20 10.93
C ILE A 54 -6.74 -14.48 10.10
N TYR A 55 -6.03 -14.51 8.97
CA TYR A 55 -5.91 -15.69 8.12
C TYR A 55 -5.18 -16.79 8.89
N GLY A 56 -5.61 -18.03 8.78
CA GLY A 56 -5.05 -19.15 9.53
C GLY A 56 -5.72 -19.45 10.87
N TYR A 57 -6.61 -18.56 11.35
CA TYR A 57 -7.33 -18.77 12.61
C TYR A 57 -8.81 -18.43 12.50
N ARG A 58 -9.63 -19.19 13.23
CA ARG A 58 -11.00 -18.81 13.60
C ARG A 58 -10.98 -18.30 15.03
N CYS A 59 -11.58 -17.12 15.25
CA CYS A 59 -11.71 -16.56 16.59
C CYS A 59 -13.19 -16.55 17.00
N HIS A 60 -13.52 -17.23 18.07
CA HIS A 60 -14.84 -17.22 18.68
C HIS A 60 -14.68 -17.00 20.20
N LYS A 61 -15.32 -15.96 20.73
CA LYS A 61 -15.27 -15.60 22.17
C LYS A 61 -13.84 -15.65 22.75
N GLU A 62 -12.89 -14.98 22.07
CA GLU A 62 -11.47 -14.90 22.48
C GLU A 62 -10.67 -16.20 22.30
N VAL A 63 -11.29 -17.31 21.91
CA VAL A 63 -10.60 -18.58 21.62
C VAL A 63 -10.16 -18.58 20.15
N TYR A 64 -8.87 -18.79 19.93
CA TYR A 64 -8.27 -18.92 18.61
C TYR A 64 -8.12 -20.39 18.26
N THR A 65 -8.79 -20.83 17.20
CA THR A 65 -8.65 -22.20 16.67
C THR A 65 -7.92 -22.13 15.33
N VAL A 66 -6.88 -22.92 15.17
CA VAL A 66 -6.11 -23.01 13.93
C VAL A 66 -6.99 -23.62 12.83
N VAL A 67 -6.96 -23.02 11.64
CA VAL A 67 -7.55 -23.58 10.42
C VAL A 67 -6.42 -24.24 9.63
N PRO A 68 -6.34 -25.57 9.54
CA PRO A 68 -5.17 -26.28 9.03
C PRO A 68 -4.77 -25.84 7.61
N GLU A 69 -5.73 -25.75 6.71
CA GLU A 69 -5.50 -25.36 5.30
C GLU A 69 -4.92 -23.94 5.17
N GLU A 70 -5.47 -22.99 5.92
CA GLU A 70 -4.98 -21.62 5.95
C GLU A 70 -3.61 -21.53 6.68
N ALA A 71 -3.40 -22.33 7.72
CA ALA A 71 -2.16 -22.38 8.46
C ALA A 71 -1.00 -22.90 7.60
N ASP A 72 -1.24 -23.88 6.73
CA ASP A 72 -0.23 -24.37 5.78
C ASP A 72 0.20 -23.29 4.80
N VAL A 73 -0.73 -22.44 4.35
CA VAL A 73 -0.40 -21.27 3.53
C VAL A 73 0.45 -20.27 4.31
N VAL A 74 0.15 -20.03 5.59
CA VAL A 74 0.96 -19.16 6.45
C VAL A 74 2.38 -19.73 6.57
N ARG A 75 2.53 -21.02 6.88
CA ARG A 75 3.84 -21.69 6.96
C ARG A 75 4.62 -21.56 5.64
N MET A 76 3.96 -21.76 4.51
CA MET A 76 4.56 -21.58 3.18
C MET A 76 5.07 -20.14 2.98
N ILE A 77 4.28 -19.12 3.34
CA ILE A 77 4.69 -17.71 3.22
C ILE A 77 5.95 -17.41 4.06
N PHE A 78 6.03 -17.92 5.29
CA PHE A 78 7.18 -17.74 6.16
C PHE A 78 8.42 -18.47 5.61
N ALA A 79 8.29 -19.72 5.19
CA ALA A 79 9.36 -20.50 4.57
C ALA A 79 9.89 -19.86 3.28
N ASP A 80 9.00 -19.42 2.39
CA ASP A 80 9.34 -18.72 1.16
C ASP A 80 10.11 -17.42 1.43
N TYR A 81 9.73 -16.67 2.46
CA TYR A 81 10.43 -15.44 2.82
C TYR A 81 11.86 -15.71 3.32
N LEU A 82 12.05 -16.74 4.15
CA LEU A 82 13.36 -17.16 4.66
C LEU A 82 14.25 -17.78 3.56
N SER A 83 13.64 -18.43 2.56
CA SER A 83 14.37 -18.92 1.38
C SER A 83 14.88 -17.80 0.46
N GLY A 84 14.61 -16.54 0.77
CA GLY A 84 15.08 -15.37 0.02
C GLY A 84 14.03 -14.73 -0.89
N LEU A 85 12.83 -15.29 -1.05
CA LEU A 85 11.79 -14.69 -1.87
C LEU A 85 11.37 -13.33 -1.32
N GLY A 86 11.15 -12.37 -2.22
CA GLY A 86 10.57 -11.07 -1.87
C GLY A 86 9.05 -11.15 -1.76
N LYS A 87 8.47 -10.22 -0.99
CA LYS A 87 7.00 -10.11 -0.80
C LYS A 87 6.20 -10.14 -2.11
N ASN A 88 6.74 -9.59 -3.20
CA ASN A 88 6.11 -9.57 -4.52
C ASN A 88 6.13 -10.95 -5.19
N ALA A 89 7.24 -11.68 -5.05
CA ALA A 89 7.34 -13.05 -5.58
C ALA A 89 6.38 -13.99 -4.84
N ILE A 90 6.30 -13.88 -3.51
CA ILE A 90 5.35 -14.63 -2.68
C ILE A 90 3.91 -14.30 -3.10
N MET A 91 3.55 -13.02 -3.24
CA MET A 91 2.22 -12.61 -3.70
C MET A 91 1.87 -13.24 -5.07
N ARG A 92 2.82 -13.23 -6.03
CA ARG A 92 2.62 -13.85 -7.35
C ARG A 92 2.44 -15.37 -7.25
N LYS A 93 3.21 -16.03 -6.40
CA LYS A 93 3.08 -17.48 -6.15
C LYS A 93 1.70 -17.82 -5.60
N LEU A 94 1.21 -17.09 -4.60
CA LEU A 94 -0.12 -17.28 -4.03
C LEU A 94 -1.23 -17.06 -5.08
N THR A 95 -1.06 -16.06 -5.94
CA THR A 95 -1.99 -15.78 -7.05
C THR A 95 -1.97 -16.90 -8.11
N ALA A 96 -0.78 -17.36 -8.47
CA ALA A 96 -0.62 -18.45 -9.46
C ALA A 96 -1.21 -19.79 -8.97
N LEU A 97 -1.13 -20.05 -7.66
CA LEU A 97 -1.74 -21.21 -7.00
C LEU A 97 -3.24 -21.04 -6.75
N ASN A 98 -3.84 -19.91 -7.16
CA ASN A 98 -5.25 -19.58 -6.92
C ASN A 98 -5.68 -19.69 -5.45
N ILE A 99 -4.77 -19.44 -4.51
CA ILE A 99 -5.06 -19.48 -3.08
C ILE A 99 -5.94 -18.29 -2.73
N PRO A 100 -7.16 -18.51 -2.19
CA PRO A 100 -8.06 -17.41 -1.86
C PRO A 100 -7.53 -16.63 -0.66
N THR A 101 -7.76 -15.31 -0.63
CA THR A 101 -7.67 -14.56 0.60
C THR A 101 -8.91 -14.82 1.43
N ARG A 102 -8.87 -14.52 2.72
CA ARG A 102 -10.01 -14.71 3.62
C ARG A 102 -11.28 -13.98 3.18
N THR A 103 -11.14 -12.83 2.54
CA THR A 103 -12.25 -11.99 2.07
C THR A 103 -12.58 -12.19 0.59
N GLY A 104 -11.98 -13.18 -0.07
CA GLY A 104 -12.11 -13.39 -1.51
C GLY A 104 -11.40 -12.34 -2.38
N GLY A 105 -10.71 -11.38 -1.77
CA GLY A 105 -9.94 -10.35 -2.48
C GLY A 105 -8.62 -10.89 -3.04
N ARG A 106 -7.78 -9.97 -3.52
CA ARG A 106 -6.47 -10.31 -4.08
C ARG A 106 -5.38 -10.23 -3.03
N TRP A 107 -4.39 -11.11 -3.12
CA TRP A 107 -3.14 -10.96 -2.39
C TRP A 107 -2.40 -9.70 -2.81
N THR A 108 -1.86 -9.00 -1.85
CA THR A 108 -1.06 -7.79 -2.06
C THR A 108 0.28 -7.90 -1.35
N GLU A 109 1.28 -7.15 -1.79
CA GLU A 109 2.56 -7.07 -1.08
C GLU A 109 2.40 -6.61 0.38
N THR A 110 1.40 -5.75 0.63
CA THR A 110 1.08 -5.24 1.96
C THR A 110 0.51 -6.33 2.84
N SER A 111 -0.44 -7.14 2.32
CA SER A 111 -1.02 -8.25 3.09
C SER A 111 0.03 -9.31 3.46
N VAL A 112 0.90 -9.68 2.53
CA VAL A 112 2.02 -10.59 2.81
C VAL A 112 2.94 -10.02 3.89
N MET A 113 3.30 -8.75 3.81
CA MET A 113 4.18 -8.12 4.80
C MET A 113 3.49 -7.98 6.18
N GLN A 114 2.19 -7.70 6.21
CA GLN A 114 1.42 -7.67 7.44
C GLN A 114 1.37 -9.04 8.11
N MET A 115 1.22 -10.12 7.33
CA MET A 115 1.29 -11.49 7.88
C MET A 115 2.66 -11.79 8.48
N LEU A 116 3.75 -11.53 7.75
CA LEU A 116 5.11 -11.77 8.22
C LEU A 116 5.47 -11.00 9.51
N ARG A 117 4.82 -9.87 9.77
CA ARG A 117 5.04 -9.04 10.96
C ARG A 117 4.06 -9.29 12.11
N ASN A 118 3.10 -10.17 11.91
CA ASN A 118 2.03 -10.37 12.89
C ASN A 118 2.43 -11.40 13.94
N GLU A 119 2.70 -10.95 15.16
CA GLU A 119 3.10 -11.78 16.29
C GLU A 119 2.09 -12.86 16.68
N LYS A 120 0.85 -12.75 16.22
CA LYS A 120 -0.18 -13.75 16.49
C LYS A 120 0.14 -15.09 15.86
N TYR A 121 0.90 -15.12 14.77
CA TYR A 121 1.33 -16.40 14.19
C TYR A 121 2.31 -17.15 15.06
N ALA A 122 3.04 -16.46 15.94
CA ALA A 122 3.89 -17.06 16.99
C ALA A 122 3.12 -17.31 18.30
N GLY A 123 1.80 -17.26 18.29
CA GLY A 123 0.98 -17.51 19.47
C GLY A 123 0.91 -16.35 20.47
N HIS A 124 1.43 -15.17 20.12
CA HIS A 124 1.45 -14.02 21.01
C HIS A 124 0.33 -13.02 20.65
N LEU A 125 -0.04 -12.20 21.62
CA LEU A 125 -1.04 -11.15 21.43
C LEU A 125 -0.48 -9.80 21.91
N LEU A 126 -0.22 -8.89 20.99
CA LEU A 126 0.17 -7.51 21.31
C LEU A 126 -1.06 -6.60 21.24
N LEU A 127 -1.43 -6.09 22.39
CA LEU A 127 -2.57 -5.20 22.60
C LEU A 127 -2.14 -3.74 22.59
N GLN A 128 -3.09 -2.85 22.31
CA GLN A 128 -2.89 -1.39 22.26
C GLN A 128 -1.89 -0.94 21.17
N LYS A 129 -1.95 -1.58 20.00
CA LYS A 129 -1.18 -1.15 18.81
C LYS A 129 -1.65 0.18 18.24
N VAL A 130 -2.90 0.53 18.50
CA VAL A 130 -3.56 1.77 18.07
C VAL A 130 -4.34 2.36 19.22
N PHE A 131 -4.61 3.65 19.18
CA PHE A 131 -5.47 4.34 20.13
C PHE A 131 -6.30 5.43 19.45
N ILE A 132 -7.40 5.81 20.09
CA ILE A 132 -8.28 6.90 19.65
C ILE A 132 -7.80 8.18 20.32
N THR A 133 -7.48 9.20 19.53
CA THR A 133 -6.91 10.47 20.05
C THR A 133 -7.98 11.36 20.67
N ASP A 134 -9.15 11.40 20.06
CA ASP A 134 -10.22 12.31 20.43
C ASP A 134 -11.57 11.61 20.42
N HIS A 135 -12.42 11.90 21.43
CA HIS A 135 -13.71 11.26 21.60
C HIS A 135 -14.77 11.76 20.59
N ILE A 136 -14.58 12.95 20.02
CA ILE A 136 -15.47 13.56 19.03
C ILE A 136 -15.18 13.01 17.64
N THR A 137 -13.93 13.20 17.18
CA THR A 137 -13.51 12.84 15.83
C THR A 137 -13.22 11.35 15.66
N LYS A 138 -13.02 10.63 16.78
CA LYS A 138 -12.69 9.18 16.85
C LYS A 138 -11.53 8.77 15.94
N GLN A 139 -10.58 9.68 15.72
CA GLN A 139 -9.40 9.39 14.90
C GLN A 139 -8.52 8.33 15.54
N ILE A 140 -8.23 7.28 14.78
CA ILE A 140 -7.37 6.17 15.19
C ILE A 140 -5.94 6.50 14.76
N LYS A 141 -4.99 6.46 15.71
CA LYS A 141 -3.55 6.60 15.45
C LYS A 141 -2.78 5.34 15.86
N PRO A 142 -1.71 4.97 15.12
CA PRO A 142 -0.77 3.96 15.59
C PRO A 142 -0.11 4.42 16.89
N ASN A 143 0.03 3.48 17.83
CA ASN A 143 0.73 3.73 19.08
C ASN A 143 2.24 3.53 18.86
N HIS A 144 3.01 4.60 18.90
CA HIS A 144 4.48 4.57 18.78
C HIS A 144 5.20 4.61 20.13
N GLY A 145 4.46 4.60 21.24
CA GLY A 145 4.96 4.68 22.61
C GLY A 145 4.20 5.67 23.47
N GLU A 146 3.20 6.35 22.92
CA GLU A 146 2.35 7.32 23.64
C GLU A 146 1.51 6.64 24.72
N MET A 147 1.15 5.38 24.49
CA MET A 147 0.37 4.57 25.43
C MET A 147 1.09 3.24 25.72
N PRO A 148 0.93 2.65 26.91
CA PRO A 148 1.51 1.34 27.23
C PRO A 148 0.96 0.28 26.29
N LYS A 149 1.85 -0.60 25.77
CA LYS A 149 1.49 -1.79 25.00
C LYS A 149 1.57 -3.02 25.91
N PHE A 150 0.67 -3.96 25.71
CA PHE A 150 0.61 -5.19 26.53
C PHE A 150 0.86 -6.40 25.64
N LEU A 151 1.93 -7.13 25.93
CA LEU A 151 2.28 -8.37 25.24
C LEU A 151 1.87 -9.57 26.09
N VAL A 152 0.92 -10.34 25.59
CA VAL A 152 0.53 -11.63 26.16
C VAL A 152 1.23 -12.72 25.39
N ARG A 153 2.13 -13.44 26.04
CA ARG A 153 2.87 -14.56 25.44
C ARG A 153 2.07 -15.85 25.56
N ASN A 154 2.20 -16.73 24.56
CA ASN A 154 1.54 -18.04 24.53
C ASN A 154 0.03 -17.97 24.79
N HIS A 155 -0.61 -16.97 24.20
CA HIS A 155 -2.05 -16.74 24.35
C HIS A 155 -2.88 -17.81 23.62
N HIS A 156 -2.39 -18.31 22.51
CA HIS A 156 -3.07 -19.30 21.66
C HIS A 156 -2.05 -20.20 20.95
N GLU A 157 -2.54 -21.27 20.34
CA GLU A 157 -1.72 -22.18 19.55
C GLU A 157 -0.98 -21.45 18.44
N ALA A 158 0.33 -21.63 18.38
CA ALA A 158 1.18 -21.00 17.36
C ALA A 158 1.12 -21.78 16.04
N VAL A 159 0.96 -21.08 14.91
CA VAL A 159 1.11 -21.65 13.56
C VAL A 159 2.58 -21.70 13.16
N ILE A 160 3.37 -20.73 13.62
CA ILE A 160 4.80 -20.57 13.37
C ILE A 160 5.53 -20.61 14.71
N ASP A 161 6.58 -21.37 14.81
CA ASP A 161 7.44 -21.36 16.01
C ASP A 161 8.15 -20.03 16.22
N GLU A 162 8.47 -19.70 17.47
CA GLU A 162 9.06 -18.41 17.84
C GLU A 162 10.41 -18.16 17.13
N ALA A 163 11.23 -19.19 16.97
CA ALA A 163 12.54 -19.08 16.33
C ALA A 163 12.41 -18.69 14.84
N THR A 164 11.49 -19.31 14.12
CA THR A 164 11.16 -18.99 12.73
C THR A 164 10.58 -17.57 12.61
N PHE A 165 9.68 -17.18 13.51
CA PHE A 165 9.12 -15.84 13.53
C PHE A 165 10.22 -14.77 13.72
N GLU A 166 11.08 -14.94 14.72
CA GLU A 166 12.20 -14.03 14.98
C GLU A 166 13.20 -13.98 13.81
N ALA A 167 13.51 -15.14 13.17
CA ALA A 167 14.35 -15.18 12.00
C ALA A 167 13.79 -14.30 10.86
N VAL A 168 12.47 -14.38 10.64
CA VAL A 168 11.78 -13.51 9.67
C VAL A 168 11.87 -12.04 10.06
N GLN A 169 11.70 -11.68 11.36
CA GLN A 169 11.83 -10.28 11.79
C GLN A 169 13.26 -9.75 11.56
N ARG A 170 14.30 -10.56 11.85
CA ARG A 170 15.71 -10.20 11.57
C ARG A 170 15.92 -9.98 10.08
N GLU A 171 15.40 -10.86 9.23
CA GLU A 171 15.50 -10.74 7.77
C GLU A 171 14.78 -9.48 7.23
N ILE A 172 13.59 -9.15 7.77
CA ILE A 172 12.87 -7.91 7.43
C ILE A 172 13.73 -6.69 7.78
N ALA A 173 14.35 -6.68 8.95
CA ALA A 173 15.21 -5.58 9.40
C ALA A 173 16.48 -5.46 8.54
N ALA A 174 17.12 -6.59 8.21
CA ALA A 174 18.30 -6.64 7.34
C ALA A 174 18.00 -6.09 5.94
N ARG A 175 16.91 -6.54 5.32
CA ARG A 175 16.48 -6.00 4.02
C ARG A 175 16.09 -4.53 4.05
N ALA A 176 15.55 -4.05 5.17
CA ALA A 176 15.23 -2.64 5.35
C ALA A 176 16.49 -1.77 5.46
N SER A 177 17.52 -2.21 6.21
CA SER A 177 18.78 -1.49 6.36
C SER A 177 19.53 -1.38 5.03
N GLN A 178 19.57 -2.45 4.21
CA GLN A 178 20.18 -2.42 2.88
C GLN A 178 19.52 -1.41 1.93
N ARG A 179 18.24 -1.09 2.14
CA ARG A 179 17.50 -0.08 1.34
C ARG A 179 17.79 1.35 1.78
N LYS A 180 18.07 1.58 3.07
CA LYS A 180 18.37 2.92 3.60
C LYS A 180 19.62 3.58 3.00
N GLY A 181 20.56 2.79 2.47
CA GLY A 181 21.75 3.29 1.81
C GLY A 181 21.55 3.79 0.38
N LYS A 182 20.37 3.57 -0.22
CA LYS A 182 20.04 4.13 -1.54
C LYS A 182 19.39 5.48 -1.34
N GLN A 183 20.06 6.56 -1.76
CA GLN A 183 19.46 7.90 -1.79
C GLN A 183 18.10 7.84 -2.49
N PRO A 184 17.06 8.50 -1.95
CA PRO A 184 15.81 8.65 -2.67
C PRO A 184 16.14 9.34 -3.99
N GLN A 185 15.81 8.71 -5.11
CA GLN A 185 15.91 9.38 -6.42
C GLN A 185 15.10 10.66 -6.32
N SER A 186 15.69 11.79 -6.74
CA SER A 186 15.02 13.08 -6.74
C SER A 186 13.61 12.91 -7.33
N ALA A 187 12.61 13.41 -6.62
CA ALA A 187 11.23 13.32 -7.07
C ALA A 187 11.13 14.00 -8.43
N SER A 188 10.81 13.25 -9.48
CA SER A 188 10.54 13.85 -10.79
C SER A 188 9.29 14.69 -10.73
N VAL A 189 9.22 15.72 -11.57
CA VAL A 189 8.06 16.61 -11.73
C VAL A 189 6.76 15.84 -11.99
N PHE A 190 6.86 14.70 -12.66
CA PHE A 190 5.73 13.83 -13.00
C PHE A 190 5.31 12.87 -11.86
N SER A 191 6.02 12.88 -10.73
CA SER A 191 5.68 12.00 -9.60
C SER A 191 4.31 12.33 -9.02
N GLY A 192 3.39 11.35 -9.02
CA GLY A 192 2.02 11.53 -8.57
C GLY A 192 1.10 12.25 -9.55
N MET A 193 1.57 12.56 -10.77
CA MET A 193 0.78 13.27 -11.78
C MET A 193 0.21 12.34 -12.86
N ILE A 194 0.80 11.16 -13.07
CA ILE A 194 0.40 10.24 -14.15
C ILE A 194 -0.46 9.11 -13.57
N ARG A 195 -1.69 9.00 -14.01
CA ARG A 195 -2.66 8.03 -13.53
C ARG A 195 -3.11 7.05 -14.61
N CYS A 196 -3.12 5.78 -14.29
CA CYS A 196 -3.68 4.75 -15.17
C CYS A 196 -5.21 4.78 -15.12
N GLN A 197 -5.88 4.99 -16.25
CA GLN A 197 -7.34 5.00 -16.31
C GLN A 197 -7.93 3.60 -16.04
N ARG A 198 -7.22 2.52 -16.40
CA ARG A 198 -7.72 1.14 -16.24
C ARG A 198 -7.74 0.66 -14.80
N CYS A 199 -6.68 0.92 -14.02
CA CYS A 199 -6.57 0.43 -12.64
C CYS A 199 -6.55 1.53 -11.58
N GLY A 200 -6.65 2.80 -11.97
CA GLY A 200 -6.70 3.97 -11.08
C GLY A 200 -5.40 4.29 -10.33
N ARG A 201 -4.32 3.52 -10.53
CA ARG A 201 -3.05 3.73 -9.83
C ARG A 201 -2.14 4.71 -10.53
N PHE A 202 -1.34 5.45 -9.74
CA PHE A 202 -0.31 6.33 -10.28
C PHE A 202 0.87 5.54 -10.83
N PHE A 203 1.41 6.01 -11.96
CA PHE A 203 2.62 5.46 -12.56
C PHE A 203 3.83 5.74 -11.69
N HIS A 204 4.78 4.81 -11.68
CA HIS A 204 6.03 4.93 -10.96
C HIS A 204 7.20 5.08 -11.94
N ARG A 205 8.13 5.96 -11.60
CA ARG A 205 9.36 6.13 -12.35
C ARG A 205 10.23 4.89 -12.25
N LYS A 206 10.74 4.45 -13.36
CA LYS A 206 11.69 3.33 -13.49
C LYS A 206 12.92 3.79 -14.29
N VAL A 207 14.07 3.42 -13.79
CA VAL A 207 15.35 3.68 -14.47
C VAL A 207 15.91 2.34 -14.92
N ALA A 208 16.09 2.16 -16.22
CA ALA A 208 16.81 1.04 -16.78
C ALA A 208 18.29 1.43 -16.92
N ASN A 209 19.21 0.49 -16.69
CA ASN A 209 20.65 0.70 -16.76
C ASN A 209 21.14 1.88 -15.87
N GLY A 210 20.55 2.04 -14.68
CA GLY A 210 20.94 3.09 -13.74
C GLY A 210 22.42 3.02 -13.41
N GLY A 211 23.10 4.19 -13.37
CA GLY A 211 24.52 4.30 -13.14
C GLY A 211 25.40 4.15 -14.41
N SER A 212 24.83 3.90 -15.59
CA SER A 212 25.54 3.86 -16.86
C SER A 212 25.13 5.02 -17.78
N LYS A 213 25.97 5.30 -18.79
CA LYS A 213 25.67 6.27 -19.86
C LYS A 213 24.41 5.89 -20.69
N TYR A 214 23.93 4.66 -20.54
CA TYR A 214 22.73 4.16 -21.21
C TYR A 214 21.50 4.18 -20.30
N ALA A 215 21.54 4.90 -19.19
CA ALA A 215 20.39 5.03 -18.29
C ALA A 215 19.17 5.63 -19.02
N LYS A 216 18.06 4.89 -19.03
CA LYS A 216 16.80 5.33 -19.62
C LYS A 216 15.72 5.39 -18.53
N GLN A 217 15.07 6.52 -18.50
CA GLN A 217 14.00 6.78 -17.54
C GLN A 217 12.64 6.51 -18.21
N SER A 218 11.73 5.92 -17.49
CA SER A 218 10.40 5.59 -17.99
C SER A 218 9.38 5.53 -16.88
N TRP A 219 8.13 5.73 -17.21
CA TRP A 219 7.00 5.63 -16.29
C TRP A 219 6.21 4.37 -16.56
N ALA A 220 5.82 3.65 -15.51
CA ALA A 220 5.13 2.38 -15.65
C ALA A 220 4.07 2.18 -14.59
N CYS A 221 2.95 1.58 -14.99
CA CYS A 221 1.88 1.22 -14.09
C CYS A 221 2.34 0.14 -13.09
N PRO A 222 2.20 0.36 -11.78
CA PRO A 222 2.61 -0.63 -10.77
C PRO A 222 1.79 -1.93 -10.85
N THR A 223 0.53 -1.87 -11.27
CA THR A 223 -0.29 -3.07 -11.46
C THR A 223 0.29 -3.95 -12.58
N TYR A 224 0.62 -3.34 -13.73
CA TYR A 224 1.27 -4.05 -14.83
C TYR A 224 2.59 -4.71 -14.40
N ILE A 225 3.45 -3.97 -13.69
CA ILE A 225 4.77 -4.48 -13.26
C ILE A 225 4.62 -5.60 -12.24
N ASN A 226 3.74 -5.44 -11.26
CA ASN A 226 3.67 -6.34 -10.12
C ASN A 226 2.76 -7.54 -10.36
N GLN A 227 1.67 -7.35 -11.08
CA GLN A 227 0.63 -8.37 -11.26
C GLN A 227 0.56 -8.94 -12.69
N GLY A 228 1.15 -8.23 -13.68
CA GLY A 228 1.21 -8.69 -15.06
C GLY A 228 0.12 -8.13 -15.98
N LYS A 229 0.24 -8.47 -17.27
CA LYS A 229 -0.62 -7.96 -18.36
C LYS A 229 -2.09 -8.30 -18.19
N GLN A 230 -2.39 -9.43 -17.54
CA GLN A 230 -3.77 -9.88 -17.29
C GLN A 230 -4.58 -8.92 -16.39
N PHE A 231 -3.90 -8.14 -15.54
CA PHE A 231 -4.57 -7.20 -14.62
C PHE A 231 -4.52 -5.75 -15.09
N CYS A 232 -3.52 -5.39 -15.88
CA CYS A 232 -3.38 -4.08 -16.50
C CYS A 232 -2.38 -4.19 -17.64
N ASP A 233 -2.75 -3.76 -18.82
CA ASP A 233 -1.92 -3.79 -20.03
C ASP A 233 -1.31 -2.44 -20.41
N ALA A 234 -1.39 -1.46 -19.49
CA ALA A 234 -0.84 -0.13 -19.70
C ALA A 234 0.65 -0.18 -20.06
N LYS A 235 1.01 0.33 -21.22
CA LYS A 235 2.39 0.38 -21.70
C LYS A 235 3.24 1.32 -20.86
N ARG A 236 4.54 1.05 -20.87
CA ARG A 236 5.55 1.90 -20.25
C ARG A 236 5.78 3.12 -21.11
N ILE A 237 5.75 4.30 -20.50
CA ILE A 237 5.95 5.60 -21.17
C ILE A 237 7.39 6.03 -20.94
N PRO A 238 8.23 6.18 -21.98
CA PRO A 238 9.54 6.81 -21.87
C PRO A 238 9.43 8.26 -21.41
N GLU A 239 10.34 8.73 -20.54
CA GLU A 239 10.25 10.08 -19.96
C GLU A 239 10.54 11.17 -21.01
N ASP A 240 11.39 10.88 -21.98
CA ASP A 240 11.68 11.75 -23.13
C ASP A 240 10.42 12.04 -23.97
N ILE A 241 9.64 11.00 -24.28
CA ILE A 241 8.37 11.15 -24.99
C ILE A 241 7.37 11.97 -24.16
N LEU A 242 7.30 11.71 -22.87
CA LEU A 242 6.42 12.45 -21.97
C LEU A 242 6.77 13.95 -21.94
N ILE A 243 8.04 14.29 -21.92
CA ILE A 243 8.54 15.66 -21.98
C ILE A 243 8.12 16.33 -23.30
N VAL A 244 8.31 15.66 -24.44
CA VAL A 244 7.91 16.18 -25.75
C VAL A 244 6.41 16.47 -25.78
N GLN A 245 5.60 15.52 -25.35
CA GLN A 245 4.14 15.70 -25.32
C GLN A 245 3.70 16.85 -24.39
N CYS A 246 4.38 17.02 -23.25
CA CYS A 246 4.13 18.17 -22.37
C CYS A 246 4.47 19.50 -23.06
N CYS A 247 5.59 19.57 -23.80
CA CYS A 247 5.96 20.77 -24.53
C CYS A 247 4.92 21.12 -25.63
N GLU A 248 4.44 20.13 -26.37
CA GLU A 248 3.40 20.30 -27.38
C GLU A 248 2.09 20.82 -26.78
N VAL A 249 1.61 20.21 -25.70
CA VAL A 249 0.36 20.62 -25.04
C VAL A 249 0.44 22.00 -24.42
N LEU A 250 1.61 22.38 -23.88
CA LEU A 250 1.82 23.66 -23.21
C LEU A 250 2.33 24.78 -24.16
N GLY A 251 2.59 24.46 -25.43
CA GLY A 251 3.14 25.42 -26.40
C GLY A 251 4.57 25.88 -26.06
N LEU A 252 5.37 25.02 -25.41
CA LEU A 252 6.72 25.36 -24.98
C LEU A 252 7.79 24.80 -25.93
N ALA A 253 8.78 25.61 -26.25
CA ALA A 253 9.95 25.17 -27.03
C ALA A 253 10.88 24.23 -26.19
N VAL A 254 10.96 24.48 -24.88
CA VAL A 254 11.74 23.69 -23.91
C VAL A 254 10.88 23.43 -22.69
N PHE A 255 10.99 22.22 -22.13
CA PHE A 255 10.20 21.83 -20.96
C PHE A 255 10.55 22.67 -19.73
N ASP A 256 9.54 23.30 -19.16
CA ASP A 256 9.62 24.04 -17.92
C ASP A 256 8.79 23.36 -16.83
N ALA A 257 9.46 22.96 -15.75
CA ALA A 257 8.87 22.23 -14.65
C ALA A 257 7.86 23.06 -13.85
N ASP A 258 8.09 24.37 -13.72
CA ASP A 258 7.24 25.25 -12.93
C ASP A 258 5.98 25.62 -13.71
N VAL A 259 6.11 25.86 -15.01
CA VAL A 259 4.96 26.04 -15.92
C VAL A 259 4.10 24.78 -15.92
N PHE A 260 4.72 23.60 -16.05
CA PHE A 260 4.00 22.33 -16.02
C PHE A 260 3.19 22.18 -14.71
N ARG A 261 3.81 22.37 -13.54
CA ARG A 261 3.13 22.24 -12.23
C ARG A 261 2.00 23.26 -12.04
N LYS A 262 2.14 24.44 -12.61
CA LYS A 262 1.11 25.49 -12.51
C LYS A 262 -0.07 25.23 -13.46
N THR A 263 0.15 24.55 -14.58
CA THR A 263 -0.85 24.40 -15.65
C THR A 263 -1.52 23.03 -15.64
N VAL A 264 -0.76 21.94 -15.40
CA VAL A 264 -1.28 20.58 -15.48
C VAL A 264 -1.71 20.10 -14.08
N THR A 265 -2.90 19.52 -14.00
CA THR A 265 -3.43 18.91 -12.77
C THR A 265 -3.14 17.40 -12.73
N GLU A 266 -3.36 16.71 -13.83
CA GLU A 266 -3.22 15.25 -13.92
C GLU A 266 -2.99 14.83 -15.38
N ILE A 267 -2.25 13.74 -15.57
CA ILE A 267 -2.10 13.07 -16.87
C ILE A 267 -2.74 11.70 -16.75
N MET A 268 -3.83 11.47 -17.46
CA MET A 268 -4.49 10.18 -17.53
C MET A 268 -3.94 9.35 -18.68
N VAL A 269 -3.79 8.05 -18.47
CA VAL A 269 -3.37 7.10 -19.50
C VAL A 269 -4.55 6.17 -19.81
N PRO A 270 -5.39 6.52 -20.82
CA PRO A 270 -6.61 5.76 -21.12
C PRO A 270 -6.32 4.43 -21.81
N ALA A 271 -5.50 4.46 -22.85
CA ALA A 271 -5.14 3.28 -23.65
C ALA A 271 -3.69 3.39 -24.12
N ASP A 272 -3.21 2.35 -24.77
CA ASP A 272 -1.88 2.33 -25.36
C ASP A 272 -1.68 3.46 -26.40
N GLY A 273 -0.63 4.22 -26.18
CA GLY A 273 -0.27 5.33 -27.07
C GLY A 273 -1.11 6.60 -26.89
N GLN A 274 -1.94 6.68 -25.86
CA GLN A 274 -2.74 7.87 -25.58
C GLN A 274 -2.38 8.47 -24.22
N LEU A 275 -2.38 9.79 -24.14
CA LEU A 275 -2.24 10.59 -22.93
C LEU A 275 -3.34 11.66 -22.92
N LEU A 276 -4.07 11.77 -21.85
CA LEU A 276 -5.06 12.82 -21.64
C LEU A 276 -4.54 13.75 -20.54
N PHE A 277 -4.20 14.96 -20.92
CA PHE A 277 -3.77 16.03 -20.01
C PHE A 277 -4.99 16.78 -19.49
N LYS A 278 -5.11 16.88 -18.17
CA LYS A 278 -6.10 17.73 -17.51
C LYS A 278 -5.42 18.99 -17.03
N LEU A 279 -5.84 20.14 -17.53
CA LEU A 279 -5.30 21.43 -17.15
C LEU A 279 -6.09 22.02 -15.98
N ARG A 280 -5.50 22.99 -15.30
CA ARG A 280 -6.15 23.65 -14.13
C ARG A 280 -7.31 24.56 -14.51
N ASP A 281 -7.36 25.04 -15.74
CA ASP A 281 -8.47 25.81 -16.30
C ASP A 281 -9.68 24.95 -16.68
N GLY A 282 -9.60 23.63 -16.49
CA GLY A 282 -10.64 22.67 -16.82
C GLY A 282 -10.58 22.13 -18.25
N THR A 283 -9.62 22.59 -19.06
CA THR A 283 -9.44 22.05 -20.42
C THR A 283 -8.77 20.69 -20.40
N GLU A 284 -9.14 19.83 -21.35
CA GLU A 284 -8.55 18.52 -21.55
C GLU A 284 -7.89 18.45 -22.94
N TRP A 285 -6.65 17.98 -22.97
CA TRP A 285 -5.90 17.76 -24.20
C TRP A 285 -5.54 16.30 -24.38
N GLN A 286 -5.86 15.76 -25.54
CA GLN A 286 -5.49 14.38 -25.89
C GLN A 286 -4.23 14.41 -26.77
N ALA A 287 -3.19 13.73 -26.34
CA ALA A 287 -1.95 13.54 -27.07
C ALA A 287 -1.78 12.05 -27.43
N VAL A 288 -1.24 11.81 -28.62
CA VAL A 288 -0.97 10.46 -29.12
C VAL A 288 0.53 10.28 -29.22
N TRP A 289 1.06 9.22 -28.62
CA TRP A 289 2.48 8.90 -28.70
C TRP A 289 2.70 7.49 -29.21
N GLN A 290 3.81 7.28 -29.89
CA GLN A 290 4.22 5.97 -30.38
C GLN A 290 5.62 5.63 -29.84
N HIS A 291 5.78 4.45 -29.32
CA HIS A 291 7.06 3.93 -28.93
C HIS A 291 7.14 2.44 -29.32
N THR A 292 8.02 2.15 -30.24
CA THR A 292 8.35 0.78 -30.60
C THR A 292 9.41 0.25 -29.64
N SER A 293 9.05 -0.76 -28.87
CA SER A 293 10.02 -1.43 -27.97
C SER A 293 11.12 -2.11 -28.82
N ARG A 294 12.28 -2.39 -28.20
CA ARG A 294 13.35 -3.12 -28.88
C ARG A 294 12.88 -4.49 -29.38
N SER A 295 12.00 -5.15 -28.65
CA SER A 295 11.44 -6.45 -29.01
C SER A 295 10.49 -6.36 -30.20
N GLU A 296 9.77 -5.25 -30.37
CA GLU A 296 8.88 -4.99 -31.51
C GLU A 296 9.65 -4.60 -32.80
N ARG A 297 10.86 -4.03 -32.65
CA ARG A 297 11.77 -3.74 -33.77
C ARG A 297 12.52 -4.96 -34.28
N TRP A 298 12.59 -6.03 -33.48
CA TRP A 298 13.27 -7.24 -33.87
C TRP A 298 12.39 -8.05 -34.79
N THR A 299 12.82 -8.16 -36.05
CA THR A 299 12.21 -9.10 -37.01
C THR A 299 12.55 -10.52 -36.57
N ASP A 300 11.80 -11.49 -37.07
CA ASP A 300 12.06 -12.89 -36.75
C ASP A 300 13.44 -13.34 -37.26
N GLU A 301 13.91 -12.79 -38.38
CA GLU A 301 15.27 -12.98 -38.89
C GLU A 301 16.32 -12.51 -37.87
N MET A 302 16.19 -11.30 -37.32
CA MET A 302 17.09 -10.77 -36.28
C MET A 302 17.08 -11.60 -35.01
N LYS A 303 15.94 -12.18 -34.64
CA LYS A 303 15.82 -13.10 -33.49
C LYS A 303 16.57 -14.40 -33.74
N VAL A 304 16.48 -14.95 -34.97
CA VAL A 304 17.21 -16.17 -35.37
C VAL A 304 18.72 -15.92 -35.38
N GLU A 305 19.18 -14.82 -35.98
CA GLU A 305 20.61 -14.47 -35.99
C GLU A 305 21.17 -14.26 -34.58
N ALA A 306 20.43 -13.57 -33.68
CA ALA A 306 20.87 -13.37 -32.31
C ALA A 306 20.94 -14.68 -31.51
N ARG A 307 20.01 -15.63 -31.75
CA ARG A 307 20.05 -16.96 -31.16
C ARG A 307 21.26 -17.76 -31.66
N ALA A 308 21.57 -17.69 -32.96
CA ALA A 308 22.71 -18.34 -33.55
C ALA A 308 24.05 -17.74 -33.02
N ALA A 309 24.12 -16.42 -32.85
CA ALA A 309 25.29 -15.74 -32.27
C ALA A 309 25.48 -16.07 -30.77
N ALA A 310 24.40 -16.23 -30.01
CA ALA A 310 24.42 -16.62 -28.60
C ALA A 310 24.90 -18.10 -28.45
N GLY A 311 24.46 -18.99 -29.32
CA GLY A 311 24.89 -20.38 -29.35
C GLY A 311 26.42 -20.52 -29.58
N LYS A 312 27.01 -19.71 -30.46
CA LYS A 312 28.45 -19.70 -30.73
C LYS A 312 29.31 -19.21 -29.54
N ARG A 313 28.76 -18.39 -28.64
CA ARG A 313 29.49 -17.93 -27.43
C ARG A 313 29.56 -19.00 -26.33
N ASN A 314 28.58 -19.88 -26.25
CA ASN A 314 28.55 -20.96 -25.25
C ASN A 314 29.36 -22.21 -25.64
N THR A 315 29.84 -22.28 -26.87
CA THR A 315 30.70 -23.41 -27.34
C THR A 315 32.20 -23.11 -27.19
N HIS A 316 32.59 -21.96 -26.70
CA HIS A 316 33.98 -21.53 -26.44
C HIS A 316 34.27 -21.17 -24.97
N ALA A 317 33.45 -21.64 -24.01
CA ALA A 317 33.68 -21.49 -22.57
C ALA A 317 33.97 -22.84 -21.91
#